data_6fdc7e041880de09e2f5b0339fba082a
#
_entry.id   6fdc7e041880de09e2f5b0339fba082a
#
_cell.length_a   1.000
_cell.length_b   1.000
_cell.length_c   1.000
_cell.angle_alpha   90.00
_cell.angle_beta   90.00
_cell.angle_gamma   90.00
#
_symmetry.space_group_name_H-M   'P 1'
#
loop_
_entity.id
_entity.type
_entity.pdbx_description
1 polymer ?
#
loop_
_entity_poly.entity_id
_entity_poly.type
_entity_poly.pdbx_seq_one_letter_code
_entity_poly.pdbx_strand_id
1 'polypeptide(L)'
;MEEKGPYLIYSIVALLFVASSLFGLRQPIGKTLKMALAWVAIFGTAFILFSFRGEFSGFGQRLKAEALGTSIQDGDELRIPMADDGHFWVSAKLNGLDVRFIVDSGASVTTVSRSVAEASKMPIGNEHIIVSTANGPARATKGWADRLQVGSIERTDFPVDINENDDVNLLGMNFLSSLQSWRVEGNYLVLQP
;
A
#
# COMPACT_ATOMS: atom_id res chain seq x y z
N MET A 1 -10.12 11.27 31.32
CA MET A 1 -10.99 10.29 31.99
C MET A 1 -12.14 10.02 31.04
N GLU A 2 -12.03 8.98 30.21
CA GLU A 2 -13.10 8.61 29.29
C GLU A 2 -14.33 8.16 30.07
N GLU A 3 -15.48 8.69 29.74
CA GLU A 3 -16.78 8.32 30.29
C GLU A 3 -17.12 6.86 29.93
N LYS A 4 -16.63 5.90 30.69
CA LYS A 4 -17.03 4.49 30.59
C LYS A 4 -18.44 4.23 31.17
N GLY A 5 -19.06 5.25 31.77
CA GLY A 5 -20.37 5.16 32.42
C GLY A 5 -21.51 4.75 31.49
N PRO A 6 -21.70 5.38 30.31
CA PRO A 6 -22.81 5.05 29.42
C PRO A 6 -22.76 3.59 28.91
N TYR A 7 -21.58 3.08 28.59
CA TYR A 7 -21.42 1.72 28.09
C TYR A 7 -21.74 0.65 29.13
N LEU A 8 -21.43 0.94 30.39
CA LEU A 8 -21.74 0.04 31.53
C LEU A 8 -23.25 -0.03 31.78
N ILE A 9 -23.96 1.08 31.65
CA ILE A 9 -25.42 1.15 31.77
C ILE A 9 -26.09 0.38 30.63
N TYR A 10 -25.67 0.57 29.37
CA TYR A 10 -26.19 -0.18 28.22
C TYR A 10 -25.96 -1.69 28.37
N SER A 11 -24.78 -2.09 28.85
CA SER A 11 -24.47 -3.50 29.10
C SER A 11 -25.34 -4.11 30.18
N ILE A 12 -25.59 -3.39 31.27
CA ILE A 12 -26.47 -3.84 32.35
C ILE A 12 -27.93 -3.94 31.90
N VAL A 13 -28.42 -2.95 31.15
CA VAL A 13 -29.78 -2.96 30.60
C VAL A 13 -29.96 -4.11 29.60
N ALA A 14 -28.99 -4.35 28.71
CA ALA A 14 -29.01 -5.49 27.79
C ALA A 14 -29.04 -6.84 28.55
N LEU A 15 -28.23 -6.98 29.61
CA LEU A 15 -28.16 -8.16 30.45
C LEU A 15 -29.49 -8.41 31.20
N LEU A 16 -30.12 -7.36 31.72
CA LEU A 16 -31.42 -7.43 32.39
C LEU A 16 -32.53 -7.80 31.40
N PHE A 17 -32.47 -7.29 30.16
CA PHE A 17 -33.43 -7.62 29.11
C PHE A 17 -33.35 -9.09 28.70
N VAL A 18 -32.13 -9.60 28.51
CA VAL A 18 -31.88 -11.02 28.23
C VAL A 18 -32.30 -11.89 29.41
N ALA A 19 -32.00 -11.51 30.66
CA ALA A 19 -32.37 -12.23 31.85
C ALA A 19 -33.89 -12.27 32.04
N SER A 20 -34.60 -11.16 31.78
CA SER A 20 -36.08 -11.11 31.92
C SER A 20 -36.80 -12.00 30.89
N SER A 21 -36.22 -12.15 29.70
CA SER A 21 -36.71 -13.05 28.65
C SER A 21 -36.63 -14.53 29.05
N LEU A 22 -35.71 -14.88 29.95
CA LEU A 22 -35.53 -16.25 30.45
C LEU A 22 -36.55 -16.65 31.53
N PHE A 23 -37.11 -15.67 32.28
CA PHE A 23 -38.06 -15.93 33.34
C PHE A 23 -39.48 -16.23 32.84
N GLY A 24 -39.81 -15.87 31.59
CA GLY A 24 -41.17 -16.05 31.02
C GLY A 24 -41.46 -17.43 30.41
N LEU A 25 -40.47 -18.31 30.29
CA LEU A 25 -40.61 -19.57 29.55
C LEU A 25 -40.55 -20.76 30.51
N ARG A 26 -41.70 -21.43 30.74
CA ARG A 26 -41.78 -22.77 31.37
C ARG A 26 -41.18 -23.82 30.42
N GLN A 27 -39.94 -23.63 30.00
CA GLN A 27 -39.22 -24.57 29.14
C GLN A 27 -38.35 -25.51 30.00
N PRO A 28 -38.14 -26.77 29.57
CA PRO A 28 -37.23 -27.67 30.28
C PRO A 28 -35.80 -27.07 30.24
N ILE A 29 -35.16 -27.03 31.40
CA ILE A 29 -33.83 -26.39 31.64
C ILE A 29 -32.80 -26.75 30.55
N GLY A 30 -32.85 -27.99 30.02
CA GLY A 30 -31.95 -28.42 28.96
C GLY A 30 -32.11 -27.69 27.62
N LYS A 31 -33.33 -27.22 27.29
CA LYS A 31 -33.54 -26.41 26.05
C LYS A 31 -33.04 -24.98 26.25
N THR A 32 -33.29 -24.41 27.41
CA THR A 32 -32.85 -23.06 27.79
C THR A 32 -31.31 -22.97 27.79
N LEU A 33 -30.66 -24.01 28.37
CA LEU A 33 -29.19 -24.07 28.39
C LEU A 33 -28.60 -24.19 26.97
N LYS A 34 -29.17 -25.01 26.09
CA LYS A 34 -28.73 -25.13 24.70
C LYS A 34 -28.86 -23.80 23.93
N MET A 35 -29.97 -23.09 24.15
CA MET A 35 -30.22 -21.80 23.54
C MET A 35 -29.26 -20.73 24.07
N ALA A 36 -28.97 -20.71 25.37
CA ALA A 36 -28.00 -19.82 25.97
C ALA A 36 -26.57 -20.06 25.40
N LEU A 37 -26.15 -21.32 25.29
CA LEU A 37 -24.86 -21.69 24.68
C LEU A 37 -24.79 -21.33 23.20
N ALA A 38 -25.89 -21.48 22.46
CA ALA A 38 -25.94 -21.04 21.07
C ALA A 38 -25.75 -19.52 20.92
N TRP A 39 -26.39 -18.73 21.78
CA TRP A 39 -26.20 -17.27 21.81
C TRP A 39 -24.79 -16.86 22.21
N VAL A 40 -24.21 -17.53 23.22
CA VAL A 40 -22.80 -17.29 23.59
C VAL A 40 -21.87 -17.61 22.45
N ALA A 41 -22.11 -18.70 21.71
CA ALA A 41 -21.32 -19.03 20.53
C ALA A 41 -21.46 -17.97 19.42
N ILE A 42 -22.70 -17.53 19.14
CA ILE A 42 -22.97 -16.51 18.10
C ILE A 42 -22.29 -15.18 18.46
N PHE A 43 -22.53 -14.67 19.68
CA PHE A 43 -21.94 -13.41 20.11
C PHE A 43 -20.42 -13.51 20.28
N GLY A 44 -19.90 -14.64 20.76
CA GLY A 44 -18.47 -14.89 20.84
C GLY A 44 -17.81 -14.88 19.47
N THR A 45 -18.41 -15.57 18.50
CA THR A 45 -17.92 -15.55 17.11
C THR A 45 -18.01 -14.17 16.50
N ALA A 46 -19.12 -13.46 16.66
CA ALA A 46 -19.29 -12.09 16.17
C ALA A 46 -18.27 -11.13 16.83
N PHE A 47 -18.00 -11.27 18.11
CA PHE A 47 -17.01 -10.48 18.83
C PHE A 47 -15.60 -10.75 18.31
N ILE A 48 -15.23 -12.02 18.08
CA ILE A 48 -13.93 -12.39 17.50
C ILE A 48 -13.79 -11.78 16.11
N LEU A 49 -14.78 -11.97 15.23
CA LEU A 49 -14.76 -11.39 13.88
C LEU A 49 -14.66 -9.86 13.91
N PHE A 50 -15.38 -9.22 14.81
CA PHE A 50 -15.32 -7.76 14.96
C PHE A 50 -13.98 -7.28 15.55
N SER A 51 -13.43 -8.01 16.52
CA SER A 51 -12.14 -7.70 17.16
C SER A 51 -10.99 -7.77 16.16
N PHE A 52 -11.01 -8.76 15.26
CA PHE A 52 -9.98 -8.97 14.24
C PHE A 52 -10.29 -8.31 12.88
N ARG A 53 -11.36 -7.51 12.78
CA ARG A 53 -11.76 -6.88 11.49
C ARG A 53 -10.66 -6.06 10.84
N GLY A 54 -9.79 -5.40 11.63
CA GLY A 54 -8.65 -4.62 11.14
C GLY A 54 -7.57 -5.49 10.49
N GLU A 55 -7.30 -6.64 11.10
CA GLU A 55 -6.32 -7.60 10.59
C GLU A 55 -6.82 -8.31 9.33
N PHE A 56 -8.12 -8.63 9.27
CA PHE A 56 -8.74 -9.21 8.07
C PHE A 56 -8.72 -8.26 6.87
N SER A 57 -8.90 -6.95 7.09
CA SER A 57 -8.79 -5.97 6.00
C SER A 57 -7.36 -5.84 5.49
N GLY A 58 -6.37 -5.85 6.38
CA GLY A 58 -4.95 -5.88 6.03
C GLY A 58 -4.54 -7.16 5.31
N PHE A 59 -5.04 -8.31 5.76
CA PHE A 59 -4.79 -9.59 5.10
C PHE A 59 -5.38 -9.65 3.69
N GLY A 60 -6.61 -9.16 3.50
CA GLY A 60 -7.24 -9.09 2.18
C GLY A 60 -6.51 -8.15 1.22
N GLN A 61 -5.99 -7.02 1.72
CA GLN A 61 -5.15 -6.12 0.92
C GLN A 61 -3.80 -6.74 0.56
N ARG A 62 -3.15 -7.43 1.50
CA ARG A 62 -1.88 -8.16 1.25
C ARG A 62 -2.07 -9.26 0.21
N LEU A 63 -3.12 -10.09 0.33
CA LEU A 63 -3.43 -11.12 -0.68
C LEU A 63 -3.70 -10.51 -2.06
N LYS A 64 -4.43 -9.39 -2.10
CA LYS A 64 -4.75 -8.70 -3.36
C LYS A 64 -3.52 -8.03 -3.96
N ALA A 65 -2.66 -7.46 -3.13
CA ALA A 65 -1.40 -6.88 -3.57
C ALA A 65 -0.42 -7.94 -4.08
N GLU A 66 -0.32 -9.08 -3.39
CA GLU A 66 0.50 -10.21 -3.81
C GLU A 66 -0.02 -10.83 -5.11
N ALA A 67 -1.34 -10.99 -5.26
CA ALA A 67 -1.96 -11.50 -6.49
C ALA A 67 -1.89 -10.53 -7.68
N LEU A 68 -1.87 -9.20 -7.42
CA LEU A 68 -1.87 -8.17 -8.45
C LEU A 68 -0.49 -7.48 -8.61
N GLY A 69 0.50 -7.83 -7.79
CA GLY A 69 1.83 -7.21 -7.80
C GLY A 69 1.79 -5.71 -7.49
N THR A 70 0.84 -5.27 -6.64
CA THR A 70 0.71 -3.86 -6.26
C THR A 70 1.42 -3.57 -4.94
N SER A 71 1.95 -2.35 -4.79
CA SER A 71 2.58 -1.90 -3.54
C SER A 71 1.57 -1.79 -2.39
N ILE A 72 2.03 -2.04 -1.17
CA ILE A 72 1.23 -1.98 0.07
C ILE A 72 1.78 -0.85 0.92
N GLN A 73 0.89 0.04 1.38
CA GLN A 73 1.23 1.01 2.41
C GLN A 73 1.08 0.35 3.79
N ASP A 74 2.16 0.32 4.58
CA ASP A 74 2.20 -0.25 5.93
C ASP A 74 2.74 0.84 6.89
N GLY A 75 1.85 1.60 7.50
CA GLY A 75 2.22 2.81 8.21
C GLY A 75 2.85 3.84 7.27
N ASP A 76 4.05 4.31 7.61
CA ASP A 76 4.82 5.24 6.78
C ASP A 76 5.67 4.52 5.71
N GLU A 77 5.80 3.19 5.78
CA GLU A 77 6.58 2.38 4.84
C GLU A 77 5.74 1.97 3.62
N LEU A 78 6.36 2.03 2.44
CA LEU A 78 5.81 1.48 1.21
C LEU A 78 6.51 0.16 0.90
N ARG A 79 5.77 -0.94 0.88
CA ARG A 79 6.27 -2.29 0.59
C ARG A 79 5.89 -2.69 -0.83
N ILE A 80 6.88 -3.00 -1.65
CA ILE A 80 6.73 -3.35 -3.06
C ILE A 80 7.12 -4.82 -3.21
N PRO A 81 6.20 -5.71 -3.61
CA PRO A 81 6.53 -7.12 -3.81
C PRO A 81 7.43 -7.29 -5.05
N MET A 82 8.33 -8.27 -4.99
CA MET A 82 9.09 -8.72 -6.15
C MET A 82 8.15 -9.40 -7.13
N ALA A 83 8.18 -9.02 -8.40
CA ALA A 83 7.41 -9.66 -9.45
C ALA A 83 8.09 -10.96 -9.93
N ASP A 84 7.37 -11.76 -10.73
CA ASP A 84 7.85 -13.05 -11.25
C ASP A 84 9.11 -12.92 -12.13
N ASP A 85 9.33 -11.72 -12.69
CA ASP A 85 10.53 -11.39 -13.48
C ASP A 85 11.75 -11.04 -12.62
N GLY A 86 11.62 -11.09 -11.29
CA GLY A 86 12.68 -10.78 -10.33
C GLY A 86 12.90 -9.28 -10.10
N HIS A 87 12.06 -8.42 -10.65
CA HIS A 87 12.15 -6.97 -10.48
C HIS A 87 11.10 -6.43 -9.49
N PHE A 88 11.41 -5.26 -8.93
CA PHE A 88 10.45 -4.51 -8.13
C PHE A 88 9.77 -3.48 -9.00
N TRP A 89 8.47 -3.67 -9.26
CA TRP A 89 7.66 -2.75 -10.05
C TRP A 89 6.81 -1.87 -9.14
N VAL A 90 6.80 -0.58 -9.43
CA VAL A 90 5.97 0.38 -8.68
C VAL A 90 5.19 1.28 -9.63
N SER A 91 3.93 1.53 -9.31
CA SER A 91 3.14 2.55 -9.98
C SER A 91 3.35 3.88 -9.27
N ALA A 92 3.67 4.91 -10.03
CA ALA A 92 3.90 6.26 -9.54
C ALA A 92 3.13 7.27 -10.41
N LYS A 93 2.85 8.45 -9.85
CA LYS A 93 2.28 9.57 -10.61
C LYS A 93 3.40 10.55 -10.96
N LEU A 94 3.60 10.73 -12.26
CA LEU A 94 4.53 11.71 -12.81
C LEU A 94 3.72 12.87 -13.40
N ASN A 95 3.76 14.03 -12.77
CA ASN A 95 2.90 15.18 -13.11
C ASN A 95 1.42 14.82 -13.24
N GLY A 96 0.96 13.84 -12.40
CA GLY A 96 -0.42 13.34 -12.41
C GLY A 96 -0.69 12.19 -13.36
N LEU A 97 0.22 11.84 -14.27
CA LEU A 97 0.13 10.67 -15.15
C LEU A 97 0.54 9.41 -14.36
N ASP A 98 -0.27 8.36 -14.42
CA ASP A 98 0.11 7.06 -13.85
C ASP A 98 1.15 6.37 -14.75
N VAL A 99 2.32 6.12 -14.19
CA VAL A 99 3.47 5.51 -14.86
C VAL A 99 3.96 4.32 -14.05
N ARG A 100 4.28 3.23 -14.71
CA ARG A 100 4.88 2.05 -14.08
C ARG A 100 6.39 2.11 -14.22
N PHE A 101 7.10 1.98 -13.11
CA PHE A 101 8.57 2.02 -13.04
C PHE A 101 9.13 0.69 -12.55
N ILE A 102 10.29 0.31 -13.06
CA ILE A 102 11.18 -0.66 -12.39
C ILE A 102 12.03 0.13 -11.39
N VAL A 103 12.12 -0.34 -10.16
CA VAL A 103 13.07 0.23 -9.19
C VAL A 103 14.46 -0.34 -9.50
N ASP A 104 15.38 0.54 -9.88
CA ASP A 104 16.72 0.16 -10.31
C ASP A 104 17.81 0.95 -9.59
N SER A 105 18.48 0.30 -8.64
CA SER A 105 19.60 0.86 -7.91
C SER A 105 20.88 1.02 -8.77
N GLY A 106 20.90 0.43 -9.95
CA GLY A 106 21.98 0.60 -10.93
C GLY A 106 21.84 1.88 -11.77
N ALA A 107 20.65 2.45 -11.85
CA ALA A 107 20.40 3.72 -12.52
C ALA A 107 20.69 4.90 -11.57
N SER A 108 21.61 5.78 -11.92
CA SER A 108 21.94 6.96 -11.09
C SER A 108 20.78 7.97 -11.02
N VAL A 109 20.07 8.14 -12.15
CA VAL A 109 18.95 9.07 -12.30
C VAL A 109 17.71 8.31 -12.77
N THR A 110 16.56 8.70 -12.24
CA THR A 110 15.26 8.22 -12.69
C THR A 110 15.10 8.53 -14.18
N THR A 111 14.73 7.52 -14.96
CA THR A 111 14.64 7.63 -16.41
C THR A 111 13.23 7.31 -16.87
N VAL A 112 12.72 8.07 -17.82
CA VAL A 112 11.44 7.81 -18.47
C VAL A 112 11.60 7.80 -19.99
N SER A 113 10.69 7.10 -20.66
CA SER A 113 10.61 7.16 -22.12
C SER A 113 10.16 8.54 -22.59
N ARG A 114 10.49 8.88 -23.83
CA ARG A 114 10.05 10.14 -24.44
C ARG A 114 8.53 10.25 -24.48
N SER A 115 7.83 9.16 -24.76
CA SER A 115 6.37 9.12 -24.79
C SER A 115 5.74 9.45 -23.44
N VAL A 116 6.33 8.98 -22.35
CA VAL A 116 5.90 9.30 -20.98
C VAL A 116 6.19 10.77 -20.65
N ALA A 117 7.34 11.29 -21.03
CA ALA A 117 7.70 12.70 -20.81
C ALA A 117 6.71 13.64 -21.51
N GLU A 118 6.34 13.35 -22.76
CA GLU A 118 5.37 14.12 -23.54
C GLU A 118 3.96 14.01 -22.95
N ALA A 119 3.50 12.78 -22.61
CA ALA A 119 2.18 12.55 -22.03
C ALA A 119 2.01 13.20 -20.65
N SER A 120 3.09 13.24 -19.84
CA SER A 120 3.09 13.90 -18.52
C SER A 120 3.29 15.41 -18.61
N LYS A 121 3.42 15.97 -19.82
CA LYS A 121 3.68 17.41 -20.09
C LYS A 121 4.90 17.93 -19.35
N MET A 122 5.90 17.07 -19.20
CA MET A 122 7.13 17.41 -18.51
C MET A 122 7.98 18.37 -19.36
N PRO A 123 8.55 19.43 -18.76
CA PRO A 123 9.54 20.26 -19.46
C PRO A 123 10.73 19.41 -19.94
N ILE A 124 10.94 19.39 -21.24
CA ILE A 124 12.07 18.70 -21.87
C ILE A 124 13.16 19.73 -22.13
N GLY A 125 14.30 19.51 -21.49
CA GLY A 125 15.47 20.37 -21.70
C GLY A 125 16.07 20.19 -23.09
N ASN A 126 17.03 21.05 -23.42
CA ASN A 126 17.79 20.97 -24.68
C ASN A 126 19.16 20.29 -24.49
N GLU A 127 19.48 19.88 -23.26
CA GLU A 127 20.76 19.25 -22.95
C GLU A 127 20.70 17.76 -23.23
N HIS A 128 21.40 17.35 -24.29
CA HIS A 128 21.57 15.93 -24.61
C HIS A 128 22.79 15.39 -23.90
N ILE A 129 22.61 14.24 -23.26
CA ILE A 129 23.66 13.52 -22.54
C ILE A 129 23.81 12.11 -23.12
N ILE A 130 24.96 11.51 -22.90
CA ILE A 130 25.17 10.07 -23.14
C ILE A 130 25.21 9.39 -21.79
N VAL A 131 24.27 8.46 -21.55
CA VAL A 131 24.21 7.63 -20.36
C VAL A 131 24.74 6.24 -20.67
N SER A 132 25.51 5.67 -19.75
CA SER A 132 25.96 4.30 -19.87
C SER A 132 24.86 3.37 -19.32
N THR A 133 24.40 2.44 -20.14
CA THR A 133 23.41 1.43 -19.76
C THR A 133 24.00 0.04 -19.89
N ALA A 134 23.31 -0.97 -19.33
CA ALA A 134 23.70 -2.38 -19.49
C ALA A 134 23.77 -2.82 -20.97
N ASN A 135 23.00 -2.16 -21.86
CA ASN A 135 22.98 -2.42 -23.30
C ASN A 135 23.94 -1.54 -24.09
N GLY A 136 24.82 -0.77 -23.41
CA GLY A 136 25.74 0.16 -24.02
C GLY A 136 25.32 1.62 -23.85
N PRO A 137 26.04 2.55 -24.49
CA PRO A 137 25.75 3.98 -24.39
C PRO A 137 24.42 4.32 -25.07
N ALA A 138 23.55 5.04 -24.36
CA ALA A 138 22.26 5.53 -24.85
C ALA A 138 22.22 7.06 -24.81
N ARG A 139 21.46 7.66 -25.73
CA ARG A 139 21.20 9.11 -25.71
C ARG A 139 20.01 9.40 -24.82
N ALA A 140 20.15 10.38 -23.95
CA ALA A 140 19.07 10.88 -23.12
C ALA A 140 19.05 12.41 -23.14
N THR A 141 17.94 13.00 -22.81
CA THR A 141 17.75 14.43 -22.63
C THR A 141 17.35 14.70 -21.18
N LYS A 142 17.92 15.74 -20.58
CA LYS A 142 17.54 16.13 -19.21
C LYS A 142 16.15 16.76 -19.17
N GLY A 143 15.38 16.38 -18.16
CA GLY A 143 14.05 16.92 -17.88
C GLY A 143 13.82 17.05 -16.37
N TRP A 144 12.72 17.69 -16.00
CA TRP A 144 12.28 17.85 -14.63
C TRP A 144 10.81 17.57 -14.53
N ALA A 145 10.45 16.72 -13.57
CA ALA A 145 9.06 16.53 -13.20
C ALA A 145 8.67 17.55 -12.11
N ASP A 146 7.59 18.28 -12.31
CA ASP A 146 7.07 19.17 -11.28
C ASP A 146 6.73 18.38 -10.03
N ARG A 147 6.22 17.14 -10.23
CA ARG A 147 5.84 16.25 -9.14
C ARG A 147 6.03 14.79 -9.54
N LEU A 148 6.73 14.04 -8.67
CA LEU A 148 6.79 12.58 -8.68
C LEU A 148 6.20 12.06 -7.38
N GLN A 149 5.17 11.21 -7.45
CA GLN A 149 4.52 10.61 -6.29
C GLN A 149 4.56 9.10 -6.38
N VAL A 150 5.18 8.46 -5.39
CA VAL A 150 5.30 7.00 -5.24
C VAL A 150 4.61 6.59 -3.94
N GLY A 151 3.40 6.07 -4.03
CA GLY A 151 2.56 5.85 -2.85
C GLY A 151 2.28 7.15 -2.10
N SER A 152 2.68 7.22 -0.82
CA SER A 152 2.61 8.43 0.02
C SER A 152 3.81 9.38 -0.14
N ILE A 153 4.87 8.92 -0.84
CA ILE A 153 6.13 9.65 -0.99
C ILE A 153 6.02 10.64 -2.15
N GLU A 154 6.21 11.92 -1.88
CA GLU A 154 6.15 12.97 -2.92
C GLU A 154 7.48 13.69 -3.03
N ARG A 155 7.89 14.01 -4.26
CA ARG A 155 9.05 14.84 -4.59
C ARG A 155 8.64 15.88 -5.64
N THR A 156 9.08 17.11 -5.45
CA THR A 156 8.85 18.22 -6.40
C THR A 156 10.16 18.62 -7.07
N ASP A 157 10.04 19.25 -8.23
CA ASP A 157 11.21 19.68 -9.03
C ASP A 157 12.22 18.54 -9.23
N PHE A 158 11.69 17.36 -9.56
CA PHE A 158 12.46 16.13 -9.54
C PHE A 158 13.21 15.92 -10.88
N PRO A 159 14.56 15.78 -10.87
CA PRO A 159 15.33 15.58 -12.08
C PRO A 159 15.12 14.18 -12.66
N VAL A 160 14.92 14.14 -13.96
CA VAL A 160 14.63 12.92 -14.73
C VAL A 160 15.42 12.95 -16.03
N ASP A 161 15.98 11.81 -16.42
CA ASP A 161 16.55 11.62 -17.75
C ASP A 161 15.47 11.05 -18.68
N ILE A 162 15.37 11.60 -19.89
CA ILE A 162 14.41 11.19 -20.90
C ILE A 162 15.15 10.38 -21.94
N ASN A 163 14.88 9.08 -22.00
CA ASN A 163 15.47 8.18 -22.98
C ASN A 163 14.71 8.26 -24.31
N GLU A 164 15.46 8.40 -25.42
CA GLU A 164 14.85 8.54 -26.73
C GLU A 164 14.50 7.21 -27.40
N ASN A 165 15.12 6.11 -26.96
CA ASN A 165 15.06 4.81 -27.64
C ASN A 165 14.51 3.66 -26.82
N ASP A 166 14.00 3.89 -25.61
CA ASP A 166 13.60 2.83 -24.71
C ASP A 166 12.23 3.10 -24.10
N ASP A 167 11.39 2.08 -24.04
CA ASP A 167 10.04 2.15 -23.44
C ASP A 167 10.02 1.81 -21.94
N VAL A 168 11.19 1.58 -21.33
CA VAL A 168 11.30 1.21 -19.92
C VAL A 168 11.49 2.46 -19.06
N ASN A 169 10.66 2.60 -18.03
CA ASN A 169 10.80 3.65 -17.03
C ASN A 169 11.52 3.09 -15.81
N LEU A 170 12.59 3.73 -15.38
CA LEU A 170 13.43 3.33 -14.24
C LEU A 170 13.31 4.34 -13.11
N LEU A 171 13.04 3.88 -11.90
CA LEU A 171 13.12 4.69 -10.68
C LEU A 171 14.50 4.52 -10.07
N GLY A 172 15.36 5.52 -10.26
CA GLY A 172 16.79 5.45 -10.00
C GLY A 172 17.22 5.86 -8.59
N MET A 173 18.55 5.88 -8.42
CA MET A 173 19.18 6.20 -7.13
C MET A 173 18.90 7.62 -6.63
N ASN A 174 18.67 8.59 -7.54
CA ASN A 174 18.28 9.94 -7.12
C ASN A 174 16.96 9.96 -6.32
N PHE A 175 16.03 9.03 -6.60
CA PHE A 175 14.83 8.84 -5.78
C PHE A 175 15.17 8.04 -4.52
N LEU A 176 15.82 6.88 -4.64
CA LEU A 176 16.11 6.02 -3.49
C LEU A 176 16.97 6.71 -2.43
N SER A 177 17.96 7.52 -2.84
CA SER A 177 18.80 8.29 -1.93
C SER A 177 18.10 9.50 -1.28
N SER A 178 16.92 9.88 -1.77
CA SER A 178 16.10 10.93 -1.18
C SER A 178 15.23 10.43 -0.02
N LEU A 179 15.20 9.12 0.20
CA LEU A 179 14.45 8.47 1.28
C LEU A 179 15.27 8.42 2.56
N GLN A 180 14.60 8.30 3.70
CA GLN A 180 15.27 8.05 4.97
C GLN A 180 16.01 6.70 4.92
N SER A 181 15.37 5.68 4.37
CA SER A 181 15.98 4.40 4.11
C SER A 181 15.23 3.61 3.03
N TRP A 182 15.93 2.69 2.41
CA TRP A 182 15.33 1.64 1.60
C TRP A 182 16.09 0.33 1.84
N ARG A 183 15.39 -0.79 1.75
CA ARG A 183 15.95 -2.11 2.03
C ARG A 183 15.15 -3.21 1.36
N VAL A 184 15.78 -4.37 1.17
CA VAL A 184 15.09 -5.57 0.70
C VAL A 184 14.88 -6.50 1.89
N GLU A 185 13.64 -6.86 2.16
CA GLU A 185 13.22 -7.82 3.19
C GLU A 185 12.51 -9.00 2.54
N GLY A 186 13.22 -10.14 2.42
CA GLY A 186 12.69 -11.29 1.69
C GLY A 186 12.35 -10.93 0.24
N ASN A 187 11.08 -11.07 -0.13
CA ASN A 187 10.57 -10.74 -1.45
C ASN A 187 9.96 -9.32 -1.56
N TYR A 188 10.28 -8.44 -0.61
CA TYR A 188 9.76 -7.07 -0.61
C TYR A 188 10.88 -6.05 -0.64
N LEU A 189 10.73 -5.03 -1.47
CA LEU A 189 11.46 -3.78 -1.34
C LEU A 189 10.64 -2.86 -0.44
N VAL A 190 11.27 -2.39 0.64
CA VAL A 190 10.67 -1.50 1.64
C VAL A 190 11.27 -0.11 1.48
N LEU A 191 10.43 0.88 1.25
CA LEU A 191 10.80 2.30 1.13
C LEU A 191 10.27 3.05 2.35
N GLN A 192 11.13 3.81 3.00
CA GLN A 192 10.79 4.68 4.13
C GLN A 192 11.02 6.14 3.71
N PRO A 193 9.99 7.02 3.79
CA PRO A 193 10.05 8.42 3.37
C PRO A 193 11.15 9.24 4.02
#